data_97ddfb7cb59c33e6086b25d915226802
#
_entry.id   97ddfb7cb59c33e6086b25d915226802
#
_cell.length_a   1.000
_cell.length_b   1.000
_cell.length_c   1.000
_cell.angle_alpha   90.00
_cell.angle_beta   90.00
_cell.angle_gamma   90.00
#
_symmetry.space_group_name_H-M   'P 1'
#
loop_
_entity.id
_entity.type
_entity.pdbx_description
1 polymer ?
#
loop_
_entity_poly.entity_id
_entity_poly.type
_entity_poly.pdbx_seq_one_letter_code
_entity_poly.pdbx_strand_id
1 'polypeptide(L)'
;MKRLLISGLLALSLFTPTYVWDLHHPSGGRTNALGKCSVALNDFWSCHNNPAGFAYHNNASIGFAYQNKFMLKELGYKNIGIVFPFNVGIFSVSVSQFGYSLYNENIIGLGLARSFGHNLRIGLKLDYILLKISEGYSNKSTATFELGLQYQINESLCLGAYVFNPINVKLKTLHKDKIPIIMRLGLSYFVNNEFMITSEIEENFEYDFSYRLGLEYEIYKNVFIRSGFQLNPELFTFGIGYDYGKYIIDVCAQMNQVLRASLNCSFVFNIKRN
;
A
#
# COMPACT_ATOMS: atom_id res chain seq x y z
N MET A 1 -34.71 -37.35 6.92
CA MET A 1 -34.93 -35.91 7.14
C MET A 1 -33.71 -35.16 7.69
N LYS A 2 -32.98 -35.60 8.72
CA LYS A 2 -31.81 -34.88 9.28
C LYS A 2 -30.63 -34.70 8.30
N ARG A 3 -30.40 -35.60 7.35
CA ARG A 3 -29.32 -35.50 6.36
C ARG A 3 -29.58 -34.46 5.24
N LEU A 4 -30.85 -34.21 4.92
CA LEU A 4 -31.24 -33.18 3.94
C LEU A 4 -31.15 -31.74 4.50
N LEU A 5 -31.30 -31.56 5.81
CA LEU A 5 -31.13 -30.26 6.46
C LEU A 5 -29.66 -29.84 6.56
N ILE A 6 -28.73 -30.78 6.74
CA ILE A 6 -27.29 -30.49 6.82
C ILE A 6 -26.74 -30.14 5.44
N SER A 7 -27.19 -30.80 4.38
CA SER A 7 -26.79 -30.46 3.00
C SER A 7 -27.35 -29.11 2.54
N GLY A 8 -28.54 -28.72 3.03
CA GLY A 8 -29.11 -27.39 2.77
C GLY A 8 -28.36 -26.26 3.47
N LEU A 9 -27.86 -26.48 4.69
CA LEU A 9 -27.02 -25.47 5.41
C LEU A 9 -25.64 -25.33 4.79
N LEU A 10 -25.02 -26.41 4.29
CA LEU A 10 -23.72 -26.34 3.61
C LEU A 10 -23.80 -25.62 2.26
N ALA A 11 -24.96 -25.72 1.56
CA ALA A 11 -25.15 -25.03 0.28
C ALA A 11 -25.42 -23.53 0.43
N LEU A 12 -25.94 -23.07 1.57
CA LEU A 12 -26.19 -21.65 1.83
C LEU A 12 -24.88 -20.87 2.18
N SER A 13 -23.83 -21.56 2.61
CA SER A 13 -22.55 -20.92 2.96
C SER A 13 -21.66 -20.61 1.74
N LEU A 14 -22.06 -21.02 0.53
CA LEU A 14 -21.26 -20.85 -0.70
C LEU A 14 -21.57 -19.58 -1.51
N PHE A 15 -22.52 -18.77 -1.08
CA PHE A 15 -22.90 -17.53 -1.76
C PHE A 15 -22.61 -16.29 -0.90
N THR A 16 -21.43 -16.17 -0.34
CA THR A 16 -20.92 -14.84 0.02
C THR A 16 -20.36 -14.20 -1.26
N PRO A 17 -20.91 -13.07 -1.72
CA PRO A 17 -20.32 -12.36 -2.83
C PRO A 17 -18.93 -11.88 -2.39
N THR A 18 -17.89 -12.55 -2.85
CA THR A 18 -16.52 -12.11 -2.67
C THR A 18 -16.30 -10.91 -3.58
N TYR A 19 -16.52 -9.71 -3.06
CA TYR A 19 -16.10 -8.48 -3.73
C TYR A 19 -14.59 -8.39 -3.61
N VAL A 20 -13.88 -8.68 -4.69
CA VAL A 20 -12.43 -8.57 -4.75
C VAL A 20 -12.09 -7.23 -5.37
N TRP A 21 -11.99 -6.19 -4.55
CA TRP A 21 -11.29 -4.97 -4.89
C TRP A 21 -9.86 -5.09 -4.37
N ASP A 22 -8.91 -5.34 -5.25
CA ASP A 22 -7.55 -5.73 -4.86
C ASP A 22 -6.50 -4.60 -5.09
N LEU A 23 -6.91 -3.48 -5.68
CA LEU A 23 -5.98 -2.44 -6.13
C LEU A 23 -5.35 -1.60 -5.00
N HIS A 24 -5.97 -1.55 -3.82
CA HIS A 24 -5.49 -0.67 -2.75
C HIS A 24 -4.59 -1.42 -1.75
N HIS A 25 -3.49 -1.98 -2.25
CA HIS A 25 -2.44 -2.58 -1.43
C HIS A 25 -1.24 -1.64 -1.28
N PRO A 26 -0.55 -1.70 -0.11
CA PRO A 26 0.69 -0.95 0.07
C PRO A 26 1.73 -1.28 -1.01
N SER A 27 2.31 -0.23 -1.58
CA SER A 27 3.29 -0.30 -2.67
C SER A 27 4.72 -0.18 -2.17
N GLY A 28 5.67 -0.74 -2.95
CA GLY A 28 7.10 -0.70 -2.66
C GLY A 28 7.64 -1.97 -2.00
N GLY A 29 8.86 -2.34 -2.33
CA GLY A 29 9.51 -3.54 -1.81
C GLY A 29 9.77 -3.46 -0.31
N ARG A 30 10.18 -2.29 0.21
CA ARG A 30 10.37 -2.03 1.64
C ARG A 30 9.10 -2.29 2.44
N THR A 31 8.01 -1.65 2.07
CA THR A 31 6.70 -1.79 2.72
C THR A 31 6.22 -3.24 2.71
N ASN A 32 6.31 -3.89 1.54
CA ASN A 32 5.89 -5.28 1.38
C ASN A 32 6.75 -6.25 2.20
N ALA A 33 8.03 -5.96 2.41
CA ALA A 33 8.93 -6.74 3.25
C ALA A 33 8.67 -6.58 4.75
N LEU A 34 8.04 -5.46 5.15
CA LEU A 34 7.69 -5.14 6.54
C LEU A 34 6.26 -5.58 6.92
N GLY A 35 5.78 -6.70 6.37
CA GLY A 35 4.42 -7.18 6.66
C GLY A 35 3.33 -6.25 6.13
N LYS A 36 3.63 -5.43 5.14
CA LYS A 36 2.78 -4.35 4.59
C LYS A 36 2.53 -3.18 5.54
N CYS A 37 3.30 -3.02 6.62
CA CYS A 37 3.32 -1.78 7.40
C CYS A 37 3.75 -0.62 6.52
N SER A 38 3.02 0.48 6.56
CA SER A 38 3.21 1.59 5.63
C SER A 38 2.90 2.97 6.21
N VAL A 39 1.94 3.05 7.12
CA VAL A 39 1.30 4.32 7.49
C VAL A 39 2.23 5.27 8.24
N ALA A 40 3.20 4.75 8.99
CA ALA A 40 4.18 5.52 9.75
C ALA A 40 5.57 5.55 9.10
N LEU A 41 5.72 5.00 7.88
CA LEU A 41 6.98 5.04 7.13
C LEU A 41 7.15 6.35 6.37
N ASN A 42 8.39 6.82 6.31
CA ASN A 42 8.77 8.06 5.64
C ASN A 42 9.69 7.72 4.47
N ASP A 43 9.12 7.24 3.38
CA ASP A 43 9.87 6.89 2.19
C ASP A 43 9.15 7.36 0.91
N PHE A 44 9.77 7.14 -0.24
CA PHE A 44 9.21 7.48 -1.53
C PHE A 44 7.83 6.86 -1.77
N TRP A 45 7.62 5.59 -1.32
CA TRP A 45 6.39 4.85 -1.56
C TRP A 45 5.20 5.36 -0.76
N SER A 46 5.45 6.31 0.16
CA SER A 46 4.38 7.03 0.85
C SER A 46 3.44 7.77 -0.11
N CYS A 47 3.88 8.10 -1.33
CA CYS A 47 3.02 8.64 -2.38
C CYS A 47 1.88 7.70 -2.83
N HIS A 48 2.01 6.40 -2.53
CA HIS A 48 0.96 5.40 -2.72
C HIS A 48 0.30 4.98 -1.40
N ASN A 49 1.04 5.06 -0.26
CA ASN A 49 0.67 4.39 0.97
C ASN A 49 0.04 5.30 2.02
N ASN A 50 0.68 6.44 2.30
CA ASN A 50 0.19 7.49 3.20
C ASN A 50 0.73 8.84 2.73
N PRO A 51 -0.10 9.72 2.18
CA PRO A 51 0.39 10.96 1.58
C PRO A 51 1.12 11.88 2.55
N ALA A 52 0.96 11.75 3.87
CA ALA A 52 1.73 12.53 4.83
C ALA A 52 3.23 12.15 4.84
N GLY A 53 3.56 10.88 4.54
CA GLY A 53 4.93 10.36 4.66
C GLY A 53 5.91 10.93 3.63
N PHE A 54 5.44 11.37 2.46
CA PHE A 54 6.35 11.98 1.49
C PHE A 54 6.63 13.48 1.75
N ALA A 55 6.03 14.08 2.79
CA ALA A 55 6.35 15.44 3.21
C ALA A 55 7.83 15.63 3.63
N TYR A 56 8.56 14.54 3.83
CA TYR A 56 10.00 14.54 4.10
C TYR A 56 10.89 14.59 2.84
N HIS A 57 10.32 14.37 1.66
CA HIS A 57 11.09 14.27 0.44
C HIS A 57 11.65 15.64 0.01
N ASN A 58 12.97 15.77 0.08
CA ASN A 58 13.66 17.02 -0.30
C ASN A 58 14.14 17.01 -1.76
N ASN A 59 14.14 15.86 -2.42
CA ASN A 59 14.60 15.68 -3.80
C ASN A 59 13.45 15.30 -4.71
N ALA A 60 13.53 15.69 -5.99
CA ALA A 60 12.67 15.09 -6.99
C ALA A 60 13.05 13.60 -7.16
N SER A 61 12.05 12.73 -7.22
CA SER A 61 12.25 11.28 -7.27
C SER A 61 11.24 10.63 -8.19
N ILE A 62 11.67 9.56 -8.86
CA ILE A 62 10.80 8.68 -9.64
C ILE A 62 11.02 7.24 -9.19
N GLY A 63 9.95 6.46 -9.10
CA GLY A 63 10.04 5.06 -8.68
C GLY A 63 9.10 4.16 -9.44
N PHE A 64 9.50 2.88 -9.53
CA PHE A 64 8.77 1.79 -10.16
C PHE A 64 8.73 0.61 -9.21
N ALA A 65 7.56 -0.01 -9.07
CA ALA A 65 7.43 -1.27 -8.36
C ALA A 65 6.59 -2.26 -9.16
N TYR A 66 6.97 -3.52 -9.08
CA TYR A 66 6.24 -4.62 -9.65
C TYR A 66 6.07 -5.73 -8.62
N GLN A 67 4.85 -6.20 -8.46
CA GLN A 67 4.55 -7.38 -7.64
C GLN A 67 3.84 -8.41 -8.50
N ASN A 68 4.33 -9.65 -8.46
CA ASN A 68 3.67 -10.80 -9.05
C ASN A 68 3.00 -11.60 -7.92
N LYS A 69 1.69 -11.43 -7.74
CA LYS A 69 0.93 -12.08 -6.68
C LYS A 69 0.73 -13.56 -7.03
N PHE A 70 1.12 -14.44 -6.11
CA PHE A 70 1.02 -15.90 -6.23
C PHE A 70 1.69 -16.49 -7.46
N MET A 71 2.71 -15.81 -8.03
CA MET A 71 3.39 -16.20 -9.28
C MET A 71 2.45 -16.28 -10.50
N LEU A 72 1.30 -15.58 -10.47
CA LEU A 72 0.32 -15.50 -11.57
C LEU A 72 0.46 -14.17 -12.29
N LYS A 73 0.69 -14.20 -13.60
CA LYS A 73 0.88 -12.99 -14.42
C LYS A 73 -0.37 -12.10 -14.45
N GLU A 74 -1.53 -12.72 -14.37
CA GLU A 74 -2.84 -12.07 -14.36
C GLU A 74 -3.08 -11.24 -13.09
N LEU A 75 -2.38 -11.56 -12.00
CA LEU A 75 -2.46 -10.89 -10.71
C LEU A 75 -1.25 -9.96 -10.46
N GLY A 76 -0.75 -9.36 -11.53
CA GLY A 76 0.38 -8.43 -11.46
C GLY A 76 -0.04 -7.04 -11.01
N TYR A 77 0.72 -6.46 -10.06
CA TYR A 77 0.64 -5.05 -9.68
C TYR A 77 1.80 -4.29 -10.29
N LYS A 78 1.51 -3.14 -10.85
CA LYS A 78 2.50 -2.21 -11.41
C LYS A 78 2.24 -0.84 -10.80
N ASN A 79 3.25 -0.26 -10.20
CA ASN A 79 3.17 1.04 -9.55
C ASN A 79 4.27 1.95 -10.09
N ILE A 80 3.89 3.18 -10.41
CA ILE A 80 4.81 4.24 -10.82
C ILE A 80 4.49 5.45 -9.94
N GLY A 81 5.52 6.07 -9.37
CA GLY A 81 5.39 7.29 -8.60
C GLY A 81 6.39 8.34 -9.05
N ILE A 82 6.00 9.59 -8.93
CA ILE A 82 6.88 10.75 -9.07
C ILE A 82 6.58 11.65 -7.88
N VAL A 83 7.64 12.07 -7.17
CA VAL A 83 7.55 13.00 -6.05
C VAL A 83 8.46 14.18 -6.37
N PHE A 84 7.96 15.39 -6.17
CA PHE A 84 8.72 16.60 -6.47
C PHE A 84 8.39 17.71 -5.47
N PRO A 85 9.45 18.29 -4.83
CA PRO A 85 9.30 19.36 -3.85
C PRO A 85 9.10 20.71 -4.52
N PHE A 86 8.16 21.51 -3.96
CA PHE A 86 7.94 22.92 -4.27
C PHE A 86 7.94 23.74 -2.98
N ASN A 87 7.95 25.06 -3.11
CA ASN A 87 7.95 25.98 -1.96
C ASN A 87 6.68 25.88 -1.09
N VAL A 88 5.55 25.51 -1.69
CA VAL A 88 4.24 25.38 -1.00
C VAL A 88 4.03 24.04 -0.35
N GLY A 89 4.84 23.04 -0.70
CA GLY A 89 4.71 21.66 -0.22
C GLY A 89 5.29 20.68 -1.22
N ILE A 90 5.17 19.39 -0.94
CA ILE A 90 5.66 18.33 -1.80
C ILE A 90 4.49 17.75 -2.56
N PHE A 91 4.63 17.65 -3.89
CA PHE A 91 3.63 17.08 -4.77
C PHE A 91 4.01 15.67 -5.19
N SER A 92 3.01 14.85 -5.46
CA SER A 92 3.21 13.53 -6.04
C SER A 92 2.22 13.25 -7.16
N VAL A 93 2.67 12.45 -8.13
CA VAL A 93 1.83 11.79 -9.11
C VAL A 93 2.05 10.30 -8.96
N SER A 94 0.98 9.54 -8.83
CA SER A 94 1.04 8.09 -8.67
C SER A 94 0.13 7.40 -9.67
N VAL A 95 0.58 6.26 -10.20
CA VAL A 95 -0.21 5.39 -11.07
C VAL A 95 -0.06 3.97 -10.56
N SER A 96 -1.18 3.32 -10.27
CA SER A 96 -1.26 1.91 -9.89
C SER A 96 -2.12 1.17 -10.91
N GLN A 97 -1.65 0.01 -11.36
CA GLN A 97 -2.38 -0.90 -12.23
C GLN A 97 -2.35 -2.30 -11.64
N PHE A 98 -3.51 -2.94 -11.57
CA PHE A 98 -3.68 -4.35 -11.23
C PHE A 98 -4.38 -5.09 -12.36
N GLY A 99 -4.00 -6.34 -12.58
CA GLY A 99 -4.67 -7.25 -13.49
C GLY A 99 -4.03 -7.35 -14.88
N TYR A 100 -4.83 -7.74 -15.87
CA TYR A 100 -4.39 -8.12 -17.21
C TYR A 100 -5.31 -7.53 -18.31
N SER A 101 -5.19 -7.99 -19.54
CA SER A 101 -5.86 -7.38 -20.71
C SER A 101 -7.40 -7.43 -20.64
N LEU A 102 -7.98 -8.48 -20.05
CA LEU A 102 -9.44 -8.65 -19.97
C LEU A 102 -10.06 -7.99 -18.73
N TYR A 103 -9.28 -7.83 -17.66
CA TYR A 103 -9.71 -7.17 -16.44
C TYR A 103 -8.55 -6.38 -15.85
N ASN A 104 -8.68 -5.07 -15.78
CA ASN A 104 -7.70 -4.27 -15.08
C ASN A 104 -8.34 -3.12 -14.31
N GLU A 105 -7.77 -2.89 -13.16
CA GLU A 105 -8.05 -1.77 -12.27
C GLU A 105 -6.88 -0.79 -12.35
N ASN A 106 -7.20 0.50 -12.40
CA ASN A 106 -6.19 1.55 -12.45
C ASN A 106 -6.56 2.66 -11.45
N ILE A 107 -5.57 3.17 -10.72
CA ILE A 107 -5.70 4.39 -9.92
C ILE A 107 -4.65 5.38 -10.40
N ILE A 108 -5.07 6.61 -10.67
CA ILE A 108 -4.21 7.74 -10.95
C ILE A 108 -4.40 8.73 -9.80
N GLY A 109 -3.34 8.98 -9.04
CA GLY A 109 -3.36 9.84 -7.85
C GLY A 109 -2.54 11.11 -8.04
N LEU A 110 -3.07 12.23 -7.52
CA LEU A 110 -2.39 13.51 -7.40
C LEU A 110 -2.32 13.90 -5.93
N GLY A 111 -1.13 13.92 -5.36
CA GLY A 111 -0.90 14.15 -3.94
C GLY A 111 -0.22 15.48 -3.65
N LEU A 112 -0.55 16.03 -2.49
CA LEU A 112 0.10 17.17 -1.87
C LEU A 112 0.32 16.87 -0.38
N ALA A 113 1.57 17.03 0.08
CA ALA A 113 1.93 16.90 1.47
C ALA A 113 2.69 18.12 1.97
N ARG A 114 2.50 18.42 3.25
CA ARG A 114 3.17 19.54 3.92
C ARG A 114 3.51 19.19 5.36
N SER A 115 4.68 19.65 5.81
CA SER A 115 5.08 19.64 7.21
C SER A 115 4.63 20.93 7.90
N PHE A 116 4.08 20.78 9.09
CA PHE A 116 3.65 21.87 9.98
C PHE A 116 4.54 21.82 11.23
N GLY A 117 5.48 22.73 11.32
CA GLY A 117 6.55 22.66 12.31
C GLY A 117 7.45 21.45 12.08
N HIS A 118 8.03 20.92 13.17
CA HIS A 118 8.97 19.80 13.10
C HIS A 118 8.27 18.44 13.21
N ASN A 119 7.08 18.37 13.76
CA ASN A 119 6.46 17.14 14.23
C ASN A 119 5.27 16.68 13.38
N LEU A 120 4.45 17.61 12.89
CA LEU A 120 3.18 17.26 12.22
C LEU A 120 3.35 17.30 10.69
N ARG A 121 2.84 16.25 10.02
CA ARG A 121 2.75 16.16 8.57
C ARG A 121 1.35 15.79 8.18
N ILE A 122 0.85 16.45 7.16
CA ILE A 122 -0.48 16.19 6.61
C ILE A 122 -0.32 16.04 5.09
N GLY A 123 -1.04 15.07 4.54
CA GLY A 123 -1.10 14.84 3.11
C GLY A 123 -2.52 14.59 2.65
N LEU A 124 -2.80 15.07 1.45
CA LEU A 124 -4.04 14.85 0.70
C LEU A 124 -3.66 14.26 -0.64
N LYS A 125 -4.40 13.24 -1.10
CA LYS A 125 -4.28 12.70 -2.45
C LYS A 125 -5.66 12.57 -3.08
N LEU A 126 -5.81 13.04 -4.31
CA LEU A 126 -7.00 12.87 -5.14
C LEU A 126 -6.77 11.72 -6.10
N ASP A 127 -7.70 10.77 -6.12
CA ASP A 127 -7.61 9.56 -6.92
C ASP A 127 -8.71 9.48 -7.96
N TYR A 128 -8.30 9.25 -9.21
CA TYR A 128 -9.18 8.83 -10.28
C TYR A 128 -9.04 7.33 -10.50
N ILE A 129 -10.14 6.62 -10.31
CA ILE A 129 -10.22 5.16 -10.35
C ILE A 129 -10.91 4.75 -11.64
N LEU A 130 -10.28 3.84 -12.39
CA LEU A 130 -10.77 3.33 -13.66
C LEU A 130 -10.73 1.81 -13.67
N LEU A 131 -11.91 1.19 -13.79
CA LEU A 131 -12.08 -0.24 -13.99
C LEU A 131 -12.35 -0.50 -15.49
N LYS A 132 -11.53 -1.34 -16.11
CA LYS A 132 -11.69 -1.80 -17.48
C LYS A 132 -11.99 -3.29 -17.50
N ILE A 133 -13.10 -3.65 -18.13
CA ILE A 133 -13.51 -5.04 -18.35
C ILE A 133 -13.74 -5.20 -19.85
N SER A 134 -13.04 -6.16 -20.47
CA SER A 134 -13.23 -6.51 -21.90
C SER A 134 -14.52 -7.31 -22.12
N GLU A 135 -14.86 -7.54 -23.38
CA GLU A 135 -16.01 -8.37 -23.82
C GLU A 135 -17.40 -7.80 -23.52
N GLY A 136 -17.64 -6.56 -23.97
CA GLY A 136 -19.01 -5.98 -23.98
C GLY A 136 -19.40 -5.23 -22.70
N TYR A 137 -18.54 -5.18 -21.69
CA TYR A 137 -18.76 -4.37 -20.51
C TYR A 137 -18.17 -2.96 -20.70
N SER A 138 -18.93 -1.93 -20.33
CA SER A 138 -18.46 -0.55 -20.40
C SER A 138 -17.44 -0.28 -19.28
N ASN A 139 -16.37 0.46 -19.60
CA ASN A 139 -15.44 0.98 -18.59
C ASN A 139 -16.18 1.78 -17.53
N LYS A 140 -15.78 1.62 -16.27
CA LYS A 140 -16.35 2.35 -15.15
C LYS A 140 -15.28 3.19 -14.48
N SER A 141 -15.65 4.41 -14.10
CA SER A 141 -14.74 5.30 -13.40
C SER A 141 -15.43 6.04 -12.28
N THR A 142 -14.64 6.45 -11.30
CA THR A 142 -15.07 7.32 -10.21
C THR A 142 -13.85 8.07 -9.67
N ALA A 143 -14.09 9.02 -8.79
CA ALA A 143 -13.03 9.75 -8.11
C ALA A 143 -13.26 9.73 -6.61
N THR A 144 -12.18 9.66 -5.85
CA THR A 144 -12.17 9.73 -4.38
C THR A 144 -10.95 10.50 -3.91
N PHE A 145 -10.71 10.50 -2.60
CA PHE A 145 -9.50 11.09 -2.04
C PHE A 145 -8.99 10.26 -0.86
N GLU A 146 -7.74 10.52 -0.51
CA GLU A 146 -7.05 9.96 0.64
C GLU A 146 -6.58 11.09 1.55
N LEU A 147 -6.62 10.85 2.84
CA LEU A 147 -6.03 11.73 3.85
C LEU A 147 -4.98 10.96 4.62
N GLY A 148 -3.84 11.59 4.82
CA GLY A 148 -2.75 11.08 5.62
C GLY A 148 -2.33 12.06 6.70
N LEU A 149 -1.93 11.51 7.83
CA LEU A 149 -1.36 12.23 8.95
C LEU A 149 -0.19 11.45 9.52
N GLN A 150 0.89 12.15 9.84
CA GLN A 150 2.00 11.60 10.61
C GLN A 150 2.40 12.60 11.70
N TYR A 151 2.72 12.07 12.87
CA TYR A 151 3.20 12.86 14.00
C TYR A 151 4.47 12.25 14.58
N GLN A 152 5.57 13.01 14.52
CA GLN A 152 6.85 12.64 15.10
C GLN A 152 6.84 13.02 16.57
N ILE A 153 6.75 12.02 17.47
CA ILE A 153 6.73 12.28 18.94
C ILE A 153 8.13 12.71 19.40
N ASN A 154 9.14 11.99 18.94
CA ASN A 154 10.56 12.26 19.18
C ASN A 154 11.38 11.70 18.00
N GLU A 155 12.70 11.77 18.06
CA GLU A 155 13.58 11.29 16.99
C GLU A 155 13.39 9.80 16.64
N SER A 156 12.95 8.99 17.62
CA SER A 156 12.79 7.55 17.47
C SER A 156 11.37 7.10 17.14
N LEU A 157 10.32 7.85 17.49
CA LEU A 157 8.93 7.39 17.42
C LEU A 157 8.08 8.27 16.51
N CYS A 158 7.54 7.68 15.47
CA CYS A 158 6.56 8.28 14.57
C CYS A 158 5.22 7.53 14.64
N LEU A 159 4.13 8.27 14.74
CA LEU A 159 2.76 7.76 14.60
C LEU A 159 2.23 8.11 13.21
N GLY A 160 1.42 7.22 12.65
CA GLY A 160 0.77 7.43 11.36
C GLY A 160 -0.71 7.11 11.43
N ALA A 161 -1.51 7.91 10.72
CA ALA A 161 -2.93 7.66 10.45
C ALA A 161 -3.23 7.90 8.97
N TYR A 162 -4.18 7.15 8.43
CA TYR A 162 -4.53 7.20 7.03
C TYR A 162 -5.96 6.76 6.80
N VAL A 163 -6.62 7.38 5.83
CA VAL A 163 -7.92 6.95 5.34
C VAL A 163 -7.99 7.07 3.82
N PHE A 164 -8.49 5.99 3.18
CA PHE A 164 -8.84 5.93 1.78
C PHE A 164 -10.36 5.93 1.62
N ASN A 165 -10.87 6.65 0.64
CA ASN A 165 -12.29 6.71 0.27
C ASN A 165 -13.25 7.09 1.42
N PRO A 166 -12.97 8.14 2.22
CA PRO A 166 -13.80 8.50 3.38
C PRO A 166 -15.25 8.90 3.00
N ILE A 167 -15.48 9.28 1.75
CA ILE A 167 -16.81 9.65 1.23
C ILE A 167 -17.62 8.46 0.69
N ASN A 168 -17.07 7.23 0.79
CA ASN A 168 -17.72 5.98 0.40
C ASN A 168 -18.27 5.99 -1.03
N VAL A 169 -17.45 6.44 -1.99
CA VAL A 169 -17.83 6.39 -3.42
C VAL A 169 -17.99 4.95 -3.89
N LYS A 170 -18.87 4.76 -4.86
CA LYS A 170 -19.18 3.45 -5.45
C LYS A 170 -19.00 3.52 -6.96
N LEU A 171 -18.55 2.41 -7.56
CA LEU A 171 -18.63 2.24 -9.00
C LEU A 171 -20.06 1.91 -9.39
N LYS A 172 -20.57 2.60 -10.42
CA LYS A 172 -21.90 2.32 -10.98
C LYS A 172 -21.83 1.11 -11.91
N THR A 173 -21.74 -0.09 -11.34
CA THR A 173 -21.84 -1.38 -12.05
C THR A 173 -23.23 -2.00 -11.87
N LEU A 174 -23.55 -3.06 -12.60
CA LEU A 174 -24.78 -3.81 -12.42
C LEU A 174 -24.91 -4.41 -11.00
N HIS A 175 -23.77 -4.66 -10.33
CA HIS A 175 -23.72 -5.27 -8.98
C HIS A 175 -23.36 -4.25 -7.89
N LYS A 176 -23.31 -2.93 -8.21
CA LYS A 176 -22.96 -1.84 -7.28
C LYS A 176 -21.63 -2.13 -6.56
N ASP A 177 -20.58 -2.40 -7.31
CA ASP A 177 -19.26 -2.67 -6.74
C ASP A 177 -18.84 -1.50 -5.85
N LYS A 178 -18.67 -1.80 -4.59
CA LYS A 178 -18.27 -0.83 -3.59
C LYS A 178 -16.74 -0.71 -3.60
N ILE A 179 -16.24 0.50 -3.60
CA ILE A 179 -14.84 0.76 -3.29
C ILE A 179 -14.74 0.77 -1.76
N PRO A 180 -13.86 -0.05 -1.16
CA PRO A 180 -13.77 -0.11 0.29
C PRO A 180 -13.36 1.22 0.90
N ILE A 181 -13.82 1.48 2.12
CA ILE A 181 -13.22 2.46 3.00
C ILE A 181 -12.11 1.74 3.74
N ILE A 182 -10.89 2.27 3.71
CA ILE A 182 -9.73 1.68 4.40
C ILE A 182 -9.19 2.71 5.38
N MET A 183 -9.06 2.31 6.63
CA MET A 183 -8.42 3.09 7.68
C MET A 183 -7.19 2.37 8.18
N ARG A 184 -6.08 3.10 8.41
CA ARG A 184 -4.84 2.56 8.97
C ARG A 184 -4.35 3.43 10.10
N LEU A 185 -3.93 2.79 11.17
CA LEU A 185 -3.23 3.41 12.29
C LEU A 185 -1.97 2.60 12.58
N GLY A 186 -0.87 3.27 12.83
CA GLY A 186 0.36 2.55 13.09
C GLY A 186 1.46 3.45 13.64
N LEU A 187 2.56 2.81 13.94
CA LEU A 187 3.75 3.44 14.47
C LEU A 187 5.01 2.85 13.85
N SER A 188 6.07 3.64 13.81
CA SER A 188 7.43 3.20 13.58
C SER A 188 8.32 3.66 14.72
N TYR A 189 9.14 2.74 15.27
CA TYR A 189 10.03 2.99 16.38
C TYR A 189 11.46 2.56 16.03
N PHE A 190 12.37 3.50 16.02
CA PHE A 190 13.81 3.25 15.88
C PHE A 190 14.38 2.93 17.27
N VAL A 191 14.73 1.67 17.47
CA VAL A 191 15.38 1.20 18.71
C VAL A 191 16.79 1.80 18.80
N ASN A 192 17.46 1.87 17.67
CA ASN A 192 18.74 2.55 17.44
C ASN A 192 18.82 2.96 15.96
N ASN A 193 19.96 3.46 15.51
CA ASN A 193 20.16 3.92 14.13
C ASN A 193 20.08 2.80 13.08
N GLU A 194 20.23 1.55 13.48
CA GLU A 194 20.28 0.37 12.61
C GLU A 194 19.01 -0.47 12.66
N PHE A 195 18.23 -0.39 13.76
CA PHE A 195 17.10 -1.29 14.00
C PHE A 195 15.79 -0.53 14.22
N MET A 196 14.80 -0.83 13.37
CA MET A 196 13.46 -0.26 13.42
C MET A 196 12.41 -1.36 13.56
N ILE A 197 11.41 -1.10 14.39
CA ILE A 197 10.19 -1.89 14.54
C ILE A 197 9.02 -1.03 14.05
N THR A 198 8.13 -1.61 13.26
CA THR A 198 6.90 -0.94 12.83
C THR A 198 5.69 -1.83 13.06
N SER A 199 4.58 -1.23 13.44
CA SER A 199 3.32 -1.94 13.64
C SER A 199 2.16 -1.12 13.08
N GLU A 200 1.17 -1.82 12.51
CA GLU A 200 0.03 -1.21 11.86
C GLU A 200 -1.23 -2.04 12.07
N ILE A 201 -2.36 -1.38 12.25
CA ILE A 201 -3.71 -1.97 12.22
C ILE A 201 -4.42 -1.36 11.04
N GLU A 202 -5.02 -2.21 10.18
CA GLU A 202 -5.88 -1.80 9.09
C GLU A 202 -7.30 -2.29 9.33
N GLU A 203 -8.24 -1.38 9.25
CA GLU A 203 -9.67 -1.63 9.15
C GLU A 203 -10.09 -1.47 7.68
N ASN A 204 -10.63 -2.52 7.12
CA ASN A 204 -11.36 -2.50 5.86
C ASN A 204 -12.80 -2.89 6.16
N PHE A 205 -13.76 -1.96 6.02
CA PHE A 205 -15.16 -2.17 6.41
C PHE A 205 -15.86 -3.33 5.69
N GLU A 206 -15.17 -4.02 4.78
CA GLU A 206 -15.67 -5.22 4.11
C GLU A 206 -15.03 -6.52 4.65
N TYR A 207 -13.98 -6.43 5.52
CA TYR A 207 -13.18 -7.54 6.04
C TYR A 207 -12.85 -7.36 7.51
N ASP A 208 -12.35 -8.43 8.15
CA ASP A 208 -11.82 -8.37 9.51
C ASP A 208 -10.56 -7.50 9.61
N PHE A 209 -10.31 -6.96 10.81
CA PHE A 209 -9.10 -6.20 11.11
C PHE A 209 -7.84 -6.97 10.72
N SER A 210 -6.94 -6.30 10.04
CA SER A 210 -5.61 -6.81 9.72
C SER A 210 -4.59 -6.19 10.67
N TYR A 211 -3.78 -7.04 11.31
CA TYR A 211 -2.68 -6.63 12.18
C TYR A 211 -1.36 -6.89 11.47
N ARG A 212 -0.44 -5.92 11.51
CA ARG A 212 0.83 -5.98 10.80
C ARG A 212 1.97 -5.64 11.73
N LEU A 213 3.08 -6.34 11.56
CA LEU A 213 4.33 -6.11 12.27
C LEU A 213 5.48 -6.22 11.28
N GLY A 214 6.44 -5.30 11.36
CA GLY A 214 7.63 -5.28 10.53
C GLY A 214 8.87 -4.99 11.34
N LEU A 215 9.97 -5.62 10.95
CA LEU A 215 11.31 -5.44 11.50
C LEU A 215 12.27 -5.09 10.36
N GLU A 216 13.07 -4.04 10.54
CA GLU A 216 14.11 -3.61 9.61
C GLU A 216 15.43 -3.50 10.36
N TYR A 217 16.49 -4.09 9.79
CA TYR A 217 17.83 -4.02 10.33
C TYR A 217 18.85 -3.69 9.23
N GLU A 218 19.66 -2.67 9.47
CA GLU A 218 20.80 -2.31 8.61
C GLU A 218 21.99 -3.20 8.98
N ILE A 219 22.17 -4.31 8.23
CA ILE A 219 23.22 -5.30 8.50
C ILE A 219 24.60 -4.82 8.08
N TYR A 220 24.66 -3.95 7.09
CA TYR A 220 25.87 -3.30 6.59
C TYR A 220 25.46 -1.95 6.02
N LYS A 221 26.40 -1.01 5.92
CA LYS A 221 26.13 0.34 5.43
C LYS A 221 25.26 0.32 4.16
N ASN A 222 24.08 0.90 4.26
CA ASN A 222 23.06 0.99 3.20
C ASN A 222 22.43 -0.37 2.78
N VAL A 223 22.72 -1.48 3.46
CA VAL A 223 22.12 -2.79 3.17
C VAL A 223 21.17 -3.19 4.30
N PHE A 224 19.93 -3.38 3.96
CA PHE A 224 18.85 -3.65 4.90
C PHE A 224 18.31 -5.06 4.71
N ILE A 225 18.11 -5.78 5.81
CA ILE A 225 17.30 -6.99 5.86
C ILE A 225 15.99 -6.67 6.58
N ARG A 226 14.92 -7.25 6.08
CA ARG A 226 13.57 -6.98 6.58
C ARG A 226 12.81 -8.27 6.75
N SER A 227 11.97 -8.31 7.78
CA SER A 227 10.97 -9.34 7.93
C SER A 227 9.68 -8.74 8.44
N GLY A 228 8.57 -9.40 8.16
CA GLY A 228 7.28 -8.93 8.62
C GLY A 228 6.25 -10.03 8.67
N PHE A 229 5.20 -9.73 9.38
CA PHE A 229 4.06 -10.61 9.56
C PHE A 229 2.77 -9.79 9.43
N GLN A 230 1.78 -10.36 8.77
CA GLN A 230 0.42 -9.84 8.74
C GLN A 230 -0.53 -10.94 9.21
N LEU A 231 -1.48 -10.57 10.03
CA LEU A 231 -2.61 -11.41 10.42
C LEU A 231 -3.87 -10.91 9.69
N ASN A 232 -4.72 -11.81 9.25
CA ASN A 232 -5.93 -11.54 8.49
C ASN A 232 -5.68 -10.77 7.16
N PRO A 233 -5.22 -11.47 6.09
CA PRO A 233 -4.82 -12.88 6.04
C PRO A 233 -3.40 -13.11 6.58
N GLU A 234 -3.10 -14.33 7.01
CA GLU A 234 -1.76 -14.69 7.46
C GLU A 234 -0.76 -14.63 6.30
N LEU A 235 0.28 -13.80 6.50
CA LEU A 235 1.31 -13.55 5.52
C LEU A 235 2.65 -13.33 6.22
N PHE A 236 3.66 -14.10 5.85
CA PHE A 236 5.04 -13.88 6.26
C PHE A 236 5.79 -13.20 5.12
N THR A 237 6.62 -12.22 5.44
CA THR A 237 7.35 -11.44 4.45
C THR A 237 8.83 -11.35 4.81
N PHE A 238 9.68 -11.39 3.79
CA PHE A 238 11.12 -11.23 3.91
C PHE A 238 11.62 -10.36 2.76
N GLY A 239 12.60 -9.53 3.01
CA GLY A 239 13.16 -8.69 1.96
C GLY A 239 14.57 -8.21 2.25
N ILE A 240 15.20 -7.77 1.19
CA ILE A 240 16.52 -7.13 1.20
C ILE A 240 16.39 -5.81 0.46
N GLY A 241 17.00 -4.77 1.00
CA GLY A 241 17.08 -3.44 0.41
C GLY A 241 18.49 -2.91 0.33
N TYR A 242 18.74 -2.10 -0.68
CA TYR A 242 19.98 -1.36 -0.85
C TYR A 242 19.66 0.11 -1.14
N ASP A 243 20.09 1.00 -0.25
CA ASP A 243 19.90 2.45 -0.38
C ASP A 243 21.23 3.17 -0.54
N TYR A 244 21.56 3.51 -1.78
CA TYR A 244 22.76 4.31 -2.10
C TYR A 244 22.46 5.83 -2.10
N GLY A 245 21.29 6.24 -1.59
CA GLY A 245 20.85 7.64 -1.61
C GLY A 245 20.33 8.07 -2.99
N LYS A 246 21.09 7.91 -4.07
CA LYS A 246 20.64 8.18 -5.44
C LYS A 246 19.75 7.07 -6.00
N TYR A 247 20.03 5.83 -5.65
CA TYR A 247 19.32 4.63 -6.10
C TYR A 247 18.89 3.83 -4.89
N ILE A 248 17.63 3.46 -4.83
CA ILE A 248 17.08 2.55 -3.81
C ILE A 248 16.50 1.36 -4.53
N ILE A 249 16.93 0.17 -4.15
CA ILE A 249 16.47 -1.10 -4.73
C ILE A 249 15.99 -2.00 -3.59
N ASP A 250 14.77 -2.48 -3.68
CA ASP A 250 14.23 -3.43 -2.71
C ASP A 250 13.64 -4.64 -3.42
N VAL A 251 13.87 -5.81 -2.85
CA VAL A 251 13.27 -7.07 -3.27
C VAL A 251 12.63 -7.75 -2.07
N CYS A 252 11.43 -8.26 -2.26
CA CYS A 252 10.65 -8.88 -1.20
C CYS A 252 9.98 -10.16 -1.71
N ALA A 253 9.98 -11.19 -0.87
CA ALA A 253 9.17 -12.37 -0.99
C ALA A 253 8.09 -12.39 0.09
N GLN A 254 6.87 -12.71 -0.29
CA GLN A 254 5.72 -12.85 0.60
C GLN A 254 5.21 -14.28 0.51
N MET A 255 5.02 -14.92 1.64
CA MET A 255 4.58 -16.31 1.74
C MET A 255 3.23 -16.37 2.45
N ASN A 256 2.22 -16.86 1.76
CA ASN A 256 0.90 -17.15 2.32
C ASN A 256 0.80 -18.65 2.63
N GLN A 257 0.09 -19.03 3.70
CA GLN A 257 -0.02 -20.44 4.10
C GLN A 257 -0.70 -21.32 3.06
N VAL A 258 -1.65 -20.79 2.30
CA VAL A 258 -2.51 -21.54 1.36
C VAL A 258 -2.09 -21.32 -0.08
N LEU A 259 -1.63 -20.12 -0.40
CA LEU A 259 -1.33 -19.70 -1.77
C LEU A 259 0.18 -19.68 -1.99
N ARG A 260 0.60 -19.66 -3.27
CA ARG A 260 2.02 -19.60 -3.63
C ARG A 260 2.68 -18.31 -3.15
N ALA A 261 4.00 -18.29 -3.16
CA ALA A 261 4.78 -17.10 -2.88
C ALA A 261 4.44 -15.96 -3.87
N SER A 262 4.52 -14.73 -3.40
CA SER A 262 4.46 -13.53 -4.22
C SER A 262 5.81 -12.82 -4.17
N LEU A 263 6.28 -12.35 -5.30
CA LEU A 263 7.53 -11.60 -5.39
C LEU A 263 7.23 -10.12 -5.68
N ASN A 264 7.94 -9.24 -5.01
CA ASN A 264 7.89 -7.81 -5.23
C ASN A 264 9.30 -7.27 -5.44
N CYS A 265 9.46 -6.38 -6.40
CA CYS A 265 10.67 -5.60 -6.59
C CYS A 265 10.32 -4.13 -6.76
N SER A 266 11.15 -3.26 -6.23
CA SER A 266 11.00 -1.82 -6.42
C SER A 266 12.34 -1.13 -6.62
N PHE A 267 12.27 -0.04 -7.38
CA PHE A 267 13.40 0.81 -7.70
C PHE A 267 12.98 2.27 -7.57
N VAL A 268 13.81 3.07 -6.90
CA VAL A 268 13.62 4.53 -6.79
C VAL A 268 14.90 5.22 -7.23
N PHE A 269 14.73 6.26 -8.02
CA PHE A 269 15.79 7.15 -8.48
C PHE A 269 15.55 8.54 -7.91
N ASN A 270 16.50 9.02 -7.08
CA ASN A 270 16.50 10.36 -6.50
C ASN A 270 17.31 11.30 -7.38
N ILE A 271 16.66 12.34 -7.87
CA ILE A 271 17.29 13.42 -8.65
C ILE A 271 17.72 14.48 -7.65
N LYS A 272 19.03 14.62 -7.41
CA LYS A 272 19.55 15.70 -6.54
C LYS A 272 19.08 17.05 -7.10
N ARG A 273 18.44 17.86 -6.27
CA ARG A 273 18.23 19.26 -6.55
C ARG A 273 19.58 19.97 -6.29
N ASN A 274 20.20 20.54 -7.33
CA ASN A 274 21.37 21.41 -7.20
C ASN A 274 21.00 22.69 -6.44
#